data_60f0a3154ca9543be8de3f7ec1c1f649
#
_entry.id   60f0a3154ca9543be8de3f7ec1c1f649
#
_cell.length_a   1.000
_cell.length_b   1.000
_cell.length_c   1.000
_cell.angle_alpha   90.00
_cell.angle_beta   90.00
_cell.angle_gamma   90.00
#
_symmetry.space_group_name_H-M   'P 1'
#
loop_
_entity.id
_entity.type
_entity.pdbx_description
1 polymer ?
#
loop_
_entity_poly.entity_id
_entity_poly.type
_entity_poly.pdbx_seq_one_letter_code
_entity_poly.pdbx_strand_id
1 'polypeptide(L)'
;PVRTAAGQIILDEGCLLSAQTILHIRDYSIPEVWIRDSSDSSGGLHDYLQKQYAPVRSRSERIRQSEEYKIFSQKFDSCTTMLHTALNDCILRAKKLETDKLLAGTLDLFASHTTTLSMFDMLHNLRQIDDSTYAHSVNVAIISRMLGNWLGFSEDAQNTLTLCGLLHDIGKSRIPA
;
A
#
# COMPACT_ATOMS: atom_id res chain seq x y z
N PRO A 1 25.20 19.74 -17.75
CA PRO A 1 24.31 19.78 -16.58
C PRO A 1 22.89 19.35 -16.95
N VAL A 2 22.19 18.68 -16.02
CA VAL A 2 20.79 18.30 -16.17
C VAL A 2 19.91 19.45 -15.65
N ARG A 3 18.93 19.88 -16.44
CA ARG A 3 18.06 21.01 -16.12
C ARG A 3 16.59 20.62 -16.14
N THR A 4 15.77 21.23 -15.29
CA THR A 4 14.31 21.16 -15.38
C THR A 4 13.79 21.95 -16.58
N ALA A 5 12.53 21.77 -16.93
CA ALA A 5 11.83 22.60 -17.92
C ALA A 5 11.84 24.10 -17.57
N ALA A 6 11.96 24.44 -16.27
CA ALA A 6 12.09 25.83 -15.77
C ALA A 6 13.53 26.36 -15.80
N GLY A 7 14.51 25.57 -16.33
CA GLY A 7 15.92 25.98 -16.44
C GLY A 7 16.75 25.79 -15.18
N GLN A 8 16.20 25.30 -14.07
CA GLN A 8 16.92 25.03 -12.83
C GLN A 8 17.88 23.86 -13.02
N ILE A 9 19.13 24.01 -12.59
CA ILE A 9 20.12 22.92 -12.63
C ILE A 9 19.84 21.97 -11.45
N ILE A 10 19.66 20.68 -11.79
CA ILE A 10 19.45 19.58 -10.82
C ILE A 10 20.77 18.83 -10.60
N LEU A 11 21.56 18.67 -11.65
CA LEU A 11 22.85 17.99 -11.62
C LEU A 11 23.85 18.73 -12.51
N ASP A 12 25.05 18.91 -11.99
CA ASP A 12 26.14 19.49 -12.73
C ASP A 12 26.73 18.52 -13.75
N GLU A 13 27.42 19.09 -14.74
CA GLU A 13 28.14 18.30 -15.72
C GLU A 13 29.33 17.58 -15.07
N GLY A 14 29.51 16.30 -15.44
CA GLY A 14 30.56 15.47 -14.87
C GLY A 14 30.21 14.77 -13.58
N CYS A 15 29.00 14.96 -13.04
CA CYS A 15 28.54 14.19 -11.90
C CYS A 15 28.36 12.72 -12.25
N LEU A 16 28.83 11.83 -11.38
CA LEU A 16 28.57 10.40 -11.48
C LEU A 16 27.10 10.12 -11.16
N LEU A 17 26.43 9.38 -12.06
CA LEU A 17 25.05 8.95 -11.84
C LEU A 17 25.02 7.80 -10.85
N SER A 18 24.61 8.07 -9.63
CA SER A 18 24.25 7.05 -8.64
C SER A 18 22.76 6.67 -8.76
N ALA A 19 22.36 5.56 -8.13
CA ALA A 19 20.95 5.19 -8.05
C ALA A 19 20.09 6.32 -7.43
N GLN A 20 20.62 7.04 -6.45
CA GLN A 20 19.94 8.18 -5.83
C GLN A 20 19.80 9.37 -6.79
N THR A 21 20.85 9.70 -7.55
CA THR A 21 20.78 10.77 -8.54
C THR A 21 19.85 10.44 -9.70
N ILE A 22 19.76 9.18 -10.11
CA ILE A 22 18.80 8.71 -11.11
C ILE A 22 17.36 8.86 -10.61
N LEU A 23 17.07 8.46 -9.37
CA LEU A 23 15.76 8.66 -8.75
C LEU A 23 15.42 10.15 -8.66
N HIS A 24 16.36 10.98 -8.24
CA HIS A 24 16.18 12.43 -8.17
C HIS A 24 15.85 13.06 -9.54
N ILE A 25 16.55 12.68 -10.61
CA ILE A 25 16.24 13.11 -11.99
C ILE A 25 14.83 12.70 -12.38
N ARG A 26 14.42 11.47 -12.04
CA ARG A 26 13.10 10.92 -12.33
C ARG A 26 11.97 11.67 -11.60
N ASP A 27 12.21 12.12 -10.37
CA ASP A 27 11.25 12.92 -9.60
C ASP A 27 10.91 14.25 -10.28
N TYR A 28 11.82 14.78 -11.11
CA TYR A 28 11.59 15.97 -11.94
C TYR A 28 11.00 15.65 -13.32
N SER A 29 10.54 14.41 -13.54
CA SER A 29 9.94 13.96 -14.80
C SER A 29 10.84 14.21 -16.04
N ILE A 30 12.16 14.09 -15.88
CA ILE A 30 13.12 14.20 -16.98
C ILE A 30 13.26 12.81 -17.59
N PRO A 31 12.81 12.60 -18.87
CA PRO A 31 12.76 11.28 -19.46
C PRO A 31 14.13 10.76 -19.91
N GLU A 32 15.03 11.66 -20.28
CA GLU A 32 16.33 11.30 -20.87
C GLU A 32 17.42 12.24 -20.41
N VAL A 33 18.63 11.70 -20.24
CA VAL A 33 19.85 12.48 -19.95
C VAL A 33 21.01 11.93 -20.79
N TRP A 34 21.87 12.81 -21.25
CA TRP A 34 23.11 12.41 -21.94
C TRP A 34 24.15 11.97 -20.92
N ILE A 35 24.66 10.74 -21.11
CA ILE A 35 25.75 10.19 -20.33
C ILE A 35 26.99 9.98 -21.21
N ARG A 36 28.18 10.18 -20.62
CA ARG A 36 29.43 9.77 -21.25
C ARG A 36 29.71 8.34 -20.83
N ASP A 37 29.67 7.40 -21.74
CA ASP A 37 30.05 6.02 -21.48
C ASP A 37 31.58 5.95 -21.41
N SER A 38 32.13 5.56 -20.27
CA SER A 38 33.56 5.29 -20.09
C SER A 38 33.85 3.81 -20.37
N SER A 39 33.49 3.33 -21.56
CA SER A 39 33.63 1.93 -21.94
C SER A 39 35.12 1.45 -22.03
N ASP A 40 36.08 2.32 -21.79
CA ASP A 40 37.51 2.03 -21.96
C ASP A 40 38.30 1.75 -20.67
N SER A 41 37.68 1.63 -19.53
CA SER A 41 38.41 1.27 -18.30
C SER A 41 37.75 0.12 -17.53
N SER A 42 38.23 -1.08 -17.89
CA SER A 42 38.37 -2.27 -17.03
C SER A 42 37.26 -2.59 -16.03
N GLY A 43 36.77 -3.81 -16.08
CA GLY A 43 35.72 -4.42 -15.23
C GLY A 43 35.76 -4.20 -13.71
N GLY A 44 36.72 -3.44 -13.19
CA GLY A 44 36.83 -3.10 -11.78
C GLY A 44 35.82 -2.05 -11.29
N LEU A 45 35.44 -1.08 -12.16
CA LEU A 45 34.49 -0.02 -11.75
C LEU A 45 33.05 -0.55 -11.72
N HIS A 46 32.71 -1.40 -12.69
CA HIS A 46 31.39 -2.04 -12.75
C HIS A 46 31.19 -2.99 -11.53
N ASP A 47 32.18 -3.77 -11.20
CA ASP A 47 32.15 -4.71 -10.05
C ASP A 47 32.17 -3.94 -8.71
N TYR A 48 32.91 -2.84 -8.62
CA TYR A 48 32.93 -1.94 -7.45
C TYR A 48 31.57 -1.23 -7.27
N LEU A 49 30.95 -0.76 -8.36
CA LEU A 49 29.64 -0.12 -8.33
C LEU A 49 28.53 -1.14 -7.99
N GLN A 50 28.58 -2.37 -8.50
CA GLN A 50 27.65 -3.43 -8.12
C GLN A 50 27.76 -3.82 -6.65
N LYS A 51 28.95 -3.83 -6.07
CA LYS A 51 29.15 -4.12 -4.63
C LYS A 51 28.76 -2.98 -3.71
N GLN A 52 28.94 -1.75 -4.14
CA GLN A 52 28.64 -0.55 -3.33
C GLN A 52 27.18 -0.09 -3.46
N TYR A 53 26.54 -0.40 -4.58
CA TYR A 53 25.14 -0.05 -4.85
C TYR A 53 24.33 -1.34 -5.00
N ALA A 54 24.13 -2.06 -3.90
CA ALA A 54 23.03 -3.02 -3.84
C ALA A 54 21.76 -2.28 -4.33
N PRO A 55 20.93 -2.88 -5.20
CA PRO A 55 19.75 -2.20 -5.72
C PRO A 55 18.96 -1.63 -4.56
N VAL A 56 18.83 -0.29 -4.54
CA VAL A 56 18.04 0.39 -3.50
C VAL A 56 16.62 -0.12 -3.68
N ARG A 57 16.22 -1.07 -2.81
CA ARG A 57 14.87 -1.61 -2.81
C ARG A 57 13.88 -0.47 -2.72
N SER A 58 12.88 -0.48 -3.58
CA SER A 58 11.81 0.52 -3.52
C SER A 58 11.17 0.52 -2.13
N ARG A 59 10.54 1.63 -1.74
CA ARG A 59 9.80 1.71 -0.47
C ARG A 59 8.77 0.57 -0.37
N SER A 60 8.05 0.30 -1.45
CA SER A 60 7.08 -0.78 -1.53
C SER A 60 7.71 -2.17 -1.33
N GLU A 61 8.87 -2.44 -1.91
CA GLU A 61 9.59 -3.71 -1.71
C GLU A 61 10.05 -3.88 -0.26
N ARG A 62 10.54 -2.82 0.38
CA ARG A 62 10.93 -2.87 1.80
C ARG A 62 9.73 -3.14 2.70
N ILE A 63 8.59 -2.49 2.42
CA ILE A 63 7.35 -2.70 3.16
C ILE A 63 6.89 -4.16 3.00
N ARG A 64 6.79 -4.68 1.77
CA ARG A 64 6.33 -6.06 1.51
C ARG A 64 7.22 -7.13 2.14
N GLN A 65 8.49 -6.83 2.39
CA GLN A 65 9.42 -7.76 3.04
C GLN A 65 9.45 -7.61 4.57
N SER A 66 8.80 -6.59 5.12
CA SER A 66 8.73 -6.38 6.56
C SER A 66 7.85 -7.45 7.23
N GLU A 67 8.21 -7.81 8.46
CA GLU A 67 7.40 -8.73 9.27
C GLU A 67 6.02 -8.12 9.60
N GLU A 68 5.98 -6.82 9.81
CA GLU A 68 4.75 -6.07 10.04
C GLU A 68 3.77 -6.22 8.87
N TYR A 69 4.27 -6.12 7.64
CA TYR A 69 3.43 -6.31 6.45
C TYR A 69 2.89 -7.73 6.32
N LYS A 70 3.71 -8.73 6.62
CA LYS A 70 3.28 -10.14 6.57
C LYS A 70 2.16 -10.41 7.59
N ILE A 71 2.33 -9.91 8.83
CA ILE A 71 1.31 -10.04 9.87
C ILE A 71 0.03 -9.31 9.45
N PHE A 72 0.15 -8.10 8.92
CA PHE A 72 -0.99 -7.33 8.44
C PHE A 72 -1.72 -8.04 7.29
N SER A 73 -0.99 -8.55 6.29
CA SER A 73 -1.56 -9.31 5.18
C SER A 73 -2.33 -10.53 5.66
N GLN A 74 -1.78 -11.32 6.57
CA GLN A 74 -2.46 -12.49 7.15
C GLN A 74 -3.74 -12.11 7.89
N LYS A 75 -3.72 -11.05 8.68
CA LYS A 75 -4.91 -10.55 9.38
C LYS A 75 -5.96 -10.02 8.39
N PHE A 76 -5.52 -9.34 7.34
CA PHE A 76 -6.39 -8.83 6.30
C PHE A 76 -7.10 -9.97 5.54
N ASP A 77 -6.36 -11.01 5.14
CA ASP A 77 -6.90 -12.20 4.49
C ASP A 77 -7.90 -12.93 5.40
N SER A 78 -7.59 -13.01 6.69
CA SER A 78 -8.50 -13.59 7.69
C SER A 78 -9.79 -12.77 7.83
N CYS A 79 -9.69 -11.44 7.88
CA CYS A 79 -10.84 -10.54 7.94
C CYS A 79 -11.70 -10.65 6.67
N THR A 80 -11.08 -10.68 5.49
CA THR A 80 -11.75 -10.86 4.20
C THR A 80 -12.49 -12.19 4.13
N THR A 81 -11.86 -13.28 4.56
CA THR A 81 -12.47 -14.62 4.62
C THR A 81 -13.64 -14.66 5.60
N MET A 82 -13.49 -14.03 6.76
CA MET A 82 -14.56 -13.93 7.76
C MET A 82 -15.76 -13.16 7.21
N LEU A 83 -15.55 -12.02 6.55
CA LEU A 83 -16.60 -11.25 5.91
C LEU A 83 -17.32 -12.08 4.84
N HIS A 84 -16.56 -12.71 3.94
CA HIS A 84 -17.11 -13.61 2.90
C HIS A 84 -18.00 -14.71 3.50
N THR A 85 -17.50 -15.39 4.52
CA THR A 85 -18.24 -16.48 5.17
C THR A 85 -19.50 -15.98 5.85
N ALA A 86 -19.42 -14.88 6.59
CA ALA A 86 -20.56 -14.29 7.29
C ALA A 86 -21.66 -13.83 6.33
N LEU A 87 -21.28 -13.20 5.21
CA LEU A 87 -22.24 -12.76 4.19
C LEU A 87 -22.88 -13.94 3.46
N ASN A 88 -22.13 -14.97 3.11
CA ASN A 88 -22.66 -16.17 2.50
C ASN A 88 -23.62 -16.91 3.43
N ASP A 89 -23.29 -17.05 4.71
CA ASP A 89 -24.18 -17.66 5.71
C ASP A 89 -25.47 -16.85 5.88
N CYS A 90 -25.36 -15.52 5.89
CA CYS A 90 -26.54 -14.64 5.96
C CYS A 90 -27.44 -14.80 4.71
N ILE A 91 -26.85 -14.80 3.51
CA ILE A 91 -27.58 -14.81 2.24
C ILE A 91 -28.16 -16.20 1.92
N LEU A 92 -27.36 -17.25 2.08
CA LEU A 92 -27.74 -18.60 1.67
C LEU A 92 -28.49 -19.38 2.75
N ARG A 93 -28.21 -19.10 4.02
CA ARG A 93 -28.70 -19.84 5.17
C ARG A 93 -29.62 -19.03 6.10
N ALA A 94 -29.89 -17.75 5.74
CA ALA A 94 -30.67 -16.81 6.55
C ALA A 94 -30.19 -16.70 8.00
N LYS A 95 -28.88 -16.90 8.24
CA LYS A 95 -28.28 -16.69 9.56
C LYS A 95 -28.20 -15.20 9.88
N LYS A 96 -28.37 -14.87 11.15
CA LYS A 96 -28.17 -13.49 11.63
C LYS A 96 -26.70 -13.10 11.45
N LEU A 97 -26.48 -11.92 10.87
CA LEU A 97 -25.14 -11.38 10.71
C LEU A 97 -24.60 -10.94 12.09
N GLU A 98 -23.45 -11.46 12.48
CA GLU A 98 -22.78 -11.14 13.76
C GLU A 98 -21.87 -9.92 13.55
N THR A 99 -22.47 -8.72 13.55
CA THR A 99 -21.79 -7.45 13.31
C THR A 99 -20.65 -7.18 14.30
N ASP A 100 -20.81 -7.60 15.56
CA ASP A 100 -19.79 -7.41 16.60
C ASP A 100 -18.51 -8.20 16.28
N LYS A 101 -18.64 -9.41 15.75
CA LYS A 101 -17.48 -10.21 15.33
C LYS A 101 -16.78 -9.60 14.12
N LEU A 102 -17.54 -9.10 13.14
CA LEU A 102 -16.99 -8.43 11.96
C LEU A 102 -16.25 -7.17 12.37
N LEU A 103 -16.83 -6.38 13.27
CA LEU A 103 -16.21 -5.19 13.80
C LEU A 103 -14.90 -5.54 14.54
N ALA A 104 -14.95 -6.48 15.48
CA ALA A 104 -13.78 -6.90 16.26
C ALA A 104 -12.64 -7.39 15.36
N GLY A 105 -12.92 -8.21 14.34
CA GLY A 105 -11.92 -8.68 13.39
C GLY A 105 -11.31 -7.55 12.56
N THR A 106 -12.10 -6.54 12.21
CA THR A 106 -11.59 -5.36 11.48
C THR A 106 -10.76 -4.47 12.42
N LEU A 107 -11.16 -4.31 13.68
CA LEU A 107 -10.41 -3.54 14.68
C LEU A 107 -9.04 -4.17 14.99
N ASP A 108 -8.92 -5.49 14.93
CA ASP A 108 -7.63 -6.18 15.15
C ASP A 108 -6.57 -5.79 14.10
N LEU A 109 -6.98 -5.34 12.91
CA LEU A 109 -6.06 -4.79 11.91
C LEU A 109 -5.37 -3.51 12.38
N PHE A 110 -6.01 -2.72 13.24
CA PHE A 110 -5.44 -1.48 13.79
C PHE A 110 -4.52 -1.73 14.98
N ALA A 111 -4.66 -2.86 15.67
CA ALA A 111 -3.90 -3.15 16.89
C ALA A 111 -2.38 -3.25 16.69
N SER A 112 -1.94 -3.54 15.46
CA SER A 112 -0.53 -3.75 15.10
C SER A 112 0.15 -2.50 14.54
N HIS A 113 -0.59 -1.39 14.33
CA HIS A 113 -0.08 -0.21 13.62
C HIS A 113 -0.10 1.03 14.49
N THR A 114 1.08 1.64 14.65
CA THR A 114 1.28 2.82 15.51
C THR A 114 0.87 4.12 14.84
N THR A 115 0.77 4.17 13.51
CA THR A 115 0.43 5.37 12.77
C THR A 115 -0.52 5.10 11.59
N THR A 116 -1.39 6.08 11.31
CA THR A 116 -2.31 6.05 10.17
C THR A 116 -1.57 5.99 8.83
N LEU A 117 -0.40 6.61 8.73
CA LEU A 117 0.41 6.59 7.51
C LEU A 117 0.94 5.18 7.21
N SER A 118 1.38 4.45 8.26
CA SER A 118 1.79 3.05 8.14
C SER A 118 0.64 2.18 7.61
N MET A 119 -0.58 2.40 8.09
CA MET A 119 -1.77 1.68 7.61
C MET A 119 -2.03 1.93 6.12
N PHE A 120 -1.93 3.19 5.65
CA PHE A 120 -2.08 3.49 4.22
C PHE A 120 -1.02 2.81 3.35
N ASP A 121 0.23 2.80 3.80
CA ASP A 121 1.31 2.09 3.09
C ASP A 121 1.02 0.59 2.98
N MET A 122 0.48 -0.03 4.04
CA MET A 122 0.09 -1.44 4.04
C MET A 122 -1.04 -1.71 3.05
N LEU A 123 -2.14 -0.92 3.12
CA LEU A 123 -3.29 -1.04 2.22
C LEU A 123 -2.90 -0.82 0.76
N HIS A 124 -2.06 0.18 0.47
CA HIS A 124 -1.58 0.43 -0.89
C HIS A 124 -0.83 -0.76 -1.47
N ASN A 125 -0.01 -1.44 -0.66
CA ASN A 125 0.74 -2.60 -1.11
C ASN A 125 -0.14 -3.86 -1.26
N LEU A 126 -1.19 -4.02 -0.45
CA LEU A 126 -2.16 -5.12 -0.57
C LEU A 126 -3.04 -5.00 -1.81
N ARG A 127 -3.54 -3.81 -2.12
CA ARG A 127 -4.42 -3.57 -3.27
C ARG A 127 -3.85 -4.04 -4.62
N GLN A 128 -2.54 -4.17 -4.72
CA GLN A 128 -1.89 -4.70 -5.91
C GLN A 128 -1.98 -6.23 -6.04
N ILE A 129 -2.45 -6.93 -5.00
CA ILE A 129 -2.43 -8.39 -4.89
C ILE A 129 -3.85 -8.97 -4.92
N ASP A 130 -4.82 -8.34 -4.25
CA ASP A 130 -6.20 -8.81 -4.17
C ASP A 130 -7.20 -7.68 -4.52
N ASP A 131 -7.96 -7.89 -5.59
CA ASP A 131 -9.00 -6.97 -6.09
C ASP A 131 -10.41 -7.58 -5.90
N SER A 132 -10.58 -8.49 -4.94
CA SER A 132 -11.88 -9.09 -4.65
C SER A 132 -12.86 -8.08 -4.03
N THR A 133 -14.16 -8.30 -4.25
CA THR A 133 -15.23 -7.44 -3.67
C THR A 133 -15.15 -7.39 -2.15
N TYR A 134 -14.75 -8.48 -1.49
CA TYR A 134 -14.62 -8.53 -0.03
C TYR A 134 -13.39 -7.79 0.46
N ALA A 135 -12.26 -7.90 -0.23
CA ALA A 135 -11.06 -7.11 0.05
C ALA A 135 -11.35 -5.61 -0.12
N HIS A 136 -12.11 -5.23 -1.16
CA HIS A 136 -12.60 -3.87 -1.35
C HIS A 136 -13.42 -3.39 -0.14
N SER A 137 -14.37 -4.16 0.33
CA SER A 137 -15.21 -3.81 1.49
C SER A 137 -14.39 -3.62 2.77
N VAL A 138 -13.40 -4.50 3.03
CA VAL A 138 -12.47 -4.35 4.17
C VAL A 138 -11.63 -3.07 4.01
N ASN A 139 -11.11 -2.78 2.82
CA ASN A 139 -10.37 -1.54 2.55
C ASN A 139 -11.22 -0.29 2.82
N VAL A 140 -12.46 -0.26 2.33
CA VAL A 140 -13.39 0.86 2.56
C VAL A 140 -13.67 1.03 4.06
N ALA A 141 -13.87 -0.07 4.80
CA ALA A 141 -14.09 -0.02 6.24
C ALA A 141 -12.91 0.58 7.01
N ILE A 142 -11.69 0.15 6.68
CA ILE A 142 -10.46 0.66 7.29
C ILE A 142 -10.30 2.16 7.02
N ILE A 143 -10.44 2.57 5.74
CA ILE A 143 -10.29 3.98 5.35
C ILE A 143 -11.37 4.84 6.01
N SER A 144 -12.61 4.37 6.05
CA SER A 144 -13.72 5.10 6.69
C SER A 144 -13.46 5.32 8.19
N ARG A 145 -12.95 4.31 8.90
CA ARG A 145 -12.56 4.45 10.30
C ARG A 145 -11.42 5.45 10.49
N MET A 146 -10.40 5.38 9.64
CA MET A 146 -9.28 6.32 9.69
C MET A 146 -9.73 7.76 9.48
N LEU A 147 -10.62 8.00 8.52
CA LEU A 147 -11.22 9.32 8.29
C LEU A 147 -12.06 9.78 9.50
N GLY A 148 -12.87 8.89 10.08
CA GLY A 148 -13.63 9.19 11.29
C GLY A 148 -12.74 9.60 12.46
N ASN A 149 -11.61 8.90 12.65
CA ASN A 149 -10.63 9.25 13.67
C ASN A 149 -10.00 10.63 13.41
N TRP A 150 -9.62 10.95 12.17
CA TRP A 150 -9.06 12.26 11.81
C TRP A 150 -10.04 13.41 11.99
N LEU A 151 -11.33 13.15 11.77
CA LEU A 151 -12.40 14.13 11.98
C LEU A 151 -12.82 14.25 13.44
N GLY A 152 -12.22 13.48 14.35
CA GLY A 152 -12.53 13.53 15.77
C GLY A 152 -13.87 12.91 16.14
N PHE A 153 -14.38 11.97 15.34
CA PHE A 153 -15.63 11.29 15.65
C PHE A 153 -15.49 10.41 16.89
N SER A 154 -16.60 10.23 17.63
CA SER A 154 -16.65 9.32 18.76
C SER A 154 -16.37 7.88 18.31
N GLU A 155 -15.95 7.03 19.25
CA GLU A 155 -15.66 5.62 18.96
C GLU A 155 -16.87 4.90 18.37
N ASP A 156 -18.07 5.16 18.88
CA ASP A 156 -19.33 4.60 18.36
C ASP A 156 -19.60 5.00 16.91
N ALA A 157 -19.34 6.28 16.56
CA ALA A 157 -19.47 6.75 15.20
C ALA A 157 -18.42 6.11 14.27
N GLN A 158 -17.18 5.96 14.74
CA GLN A 158 -16.13 5.25 14.00
C GLN A 158 -16.48 3.77 13.79
N ASN A 159 -17.03 3.09 14.80
CA ASN A 159 -17.50 1.71 14.71
C ASN A 159 -18.64 1.59 13.67
N THR A 160 -19.58 2.53 13.69
CA THR A 160 -20.66 2.59 12.70
C THR A 160 -20.12 2.78 11.29
N LEU A 161 -19.19 3.72 11.08
CA LEU A 161 -18.54 3.94 9.78
C LEU A 161 -17.79 2.68 9.30
N THR A 162 -17.12 1.97 10.20
CA THR A 162 -16.44 0.71 9.88
C THR A 162 -17.43 -0.33 9.37
N LEU A 163 -18.53 -0.54 10.08
CA LEU A 163 -19.59 -1.48 9.67
C LEU A 163 -20.26 -1.05 8.36
N CYS A 164 -20.53 0.23 8.17
CA CYS A 164 -21.05 0.74 6.91
C CYS A 164 -20.09 0.43 5.75
N GLY A 165 -18.79 0.63 5.94
CA GLY A 165 -17.77 0.29 4.95
C GLY A 165 -17.73 -1.20 4.62
N LEU A 166 -17.82 -2.08 5.62
CA LEU A 166 -17.84 -3.54 5.42
C LEU A 166 -19.06 -4.01 4.62
N LEU A 167 -20.21 -3.37 4.81
CA LEU A 167 -21.50 -3.84 4.32
C LEU A 167 -22.06 -3.05 3.13
N HIS A 168 -21.41 -1.97 2.70
CA HIS A 168 -21.94 -1.06 1.67
C HIS A 168 -22.27 -1.74 0.35
N ASP A 169 -21.52 -2.77 0.00
CA ASP A 169 -21.64 -3.52 -1.26
C ASP A 169 -22.32 -4.90 -1.11
N ILE A 170 -22.95 -5.18 0.03
CA ILE A 170 -23.56 -6.50 0.30
C ILE A 170 -24.58 -6.91 -0.79
N GLY A 171 -25.24 -5.95 -1.41
CA GLY A 171 -26.21 -6.20 -2.49
C GLY A 171 -25.57 -6.78 -3.75
N LYS A 172 -24.30 -6.49 -4.02
CA LYS A 172 -23.59 -7.01 -5.20
C LYS A 172 -23.45 -8.54 -5.19
N SER A 173 -23.40 -9.15 -4.02
CA SER A 173 -23.31 -10.61 -3.89
C SER A 173 -24.56 -11.36 -4.35
N ARG A 174 -25.65 -10.64 -4.65
CA ARG A 174 -26.91 -11.22 -5.19
C ARG A 174 -27.14 -10.95 -6.67
N ILE A 175 -26.31 -10.17 -7.30
CA ILE A 175 -26.43 -9.84 -8.73
C ILE A 175 -25.60 -10.87 -9.49
N PRO A 176 -26.18 -11.68 -10.39
CA PRO A 176 -25.40 -12.55 -11.27
C PRO A 176 -24.44 -11.72 -12.13
N ALA A 177 -23.22 -12.22 -12.28
CA ALA A 177 -22.22 -11.60 -13.17
C ALA A 177 -22.61 -11.78 -14.64
#